data_8a3b34f859c28e431afd7038be220273
#
_entry.id   8a3b34f859c28e431afd7038be220273
#
_cell.length_a   1.000
_cell.length_b   1.000
_cell.length_c   1.000
_cell.angle_alpha   90.00
_cell.angle_beta   90.00
_cell.angle_gamma   90.00
#
_symmetry.space_group_name_H-M   'P 1'
#
loop_
_entity.id
_entity.type
_entity.pdbx_description
1 polymer ?
#
loop_
_entity_poly.entity_id
_entity_poly.type
_entity_poly.pdbx_seq_one_letter_code
_entity_poly.pdbx_strand_id
1 'polypeptide(L)'
;MITVRITGDFPDLSKKIRQGFDKIADDVSNDLKNATPVDTGYAKSRWKQNKGVNSTTINNDAPYINELEKGRSKQAPNGMIKPVVEKLKRNLNKGKYFK
;
A
#
# COMPACT_ATOMS: atom_id res chain seq x y z
N MET A 1 2.47 -11.63 -9.58
CA MET A 1 2.72 -10.97 -8.28
C MET A 1 2.80 -9.47 -8.45
N ILE A 2 2.18 -8.75 -7.55
CA ILE A 2 2.26 -7.29 -7.54
C ILE A 2 3.08 -6.85 -6.34
N THR A 3 3.97 -5.88 -6.55
CA THR A 3 4.80 -5.31 -5.49
C THR A 3 4.64 -3.79 -5.49
N VAL A 4 4.27 -3.24 -4.33
CA VAL A 4 4.28 -1.80 -4.08
C VAL A 4 5.46 -1.50 -3.17
N ARG A 5 6.31 -0.57 -3.59
CA ARG A 5 7.49 -0.20 -2.83
C ARG A 5 7.37 1.25 -2.37
N ILE A 6 7.52 1.45 -1.07
CA ILE A 6 7.53 2.78 -0.48
C ILE A 6 8.96 3.05 -0.02
N THR A 7 9.59 4.07 -0.61
CA THR A 7 10.96 4.42 -0.27
C THR A 7 11.01 5.84 0.29
N GLY A 8 11.87 6.03 1.28
CA GLY A 8 12.14 7.35 1.81
C GLY A 8 13.63 7.60 1.77
N ASP A 9 14.03 8.78 1.31
CA ASP A 9 15.42 9.20 1.33
C ASP A 9 15.61 10.11 2.54
N PHE A 10 15.87 9.49 3.69
CA PHE A 10 16.01 10.21 4.94
C PHE A 10 17.49 10.19 5.35
N PRO A 11 18.19 11.32 5.24
CA PRO A 11 19.61 11.39 5.66
C PRO A 11 19.79 11.19 7.16
N ASP A 12 18.73 11.47 7.94
CA ASP A 12 18.76 11.29 9.39
C ASP A 12 17.45 10.65 9.82
N LEU A 13 17.53 9.37 10.22
CA LEU A 13 16.35 8.60 10.65
C LEU A 13 16.04 8.90 12.11
N SER A 14 15.50 10.08 12.38
CA SER A 14 14.97 10.35 13.70
C SER A 14 13.82 9.38 13.99
N LYS A 15 13.59 9.10 15.26
CA LYS A 15 12.49 8.22 15.69
C LYS A 15 11.15 8.70 15.13
N LYS A 16 10.96 10.00 15.07
CA LYS A 16 9.71 10.62 14.60
C LYS A 16 9.48 10.36 13.11
N ILE A 17 10.54 10.49 12.29
CA ILE A 17 10.46 10.21 10.86
C ILE A 17 10.17 8.74 10.61
N ARG A 18 10.82 7.85 11.36
CA ARG A 18 10.59 6.41 11.24
C ARG A 18 9.16 6.04 11.60
N GLN A 19 8.60 6.64 12.66
CA GLN A 19 7.21 6.39 13.03
C GLN A 19 6.24 6.83 11.95
N GLY A 20 6.48 8.00 11.34
CA GLY A 20 5.66 8.46 10.23
C GLY A 20 5.74 7.54 9.03
N PHE A 21 6.93 7.06 8.70
CA PHE A 21 7.15 6.13 7.59
C PHE A 21 6.43 4.79 7.82
N ASP A 22 6.55 4.26 9.05
CA ASP A 22 5.87 3.01 9.42
C ASP A 22 4.36 3.17 9.34
N LYS A 23 3.83 4.31 9.75
CA LYS A 23 2.39 4.57 9.68
C LYS A 23 1.92 4.66 8.23
N ILE A 24 2.70 5.28 7.35
CA ILE A 24 2.39 5.28 5.92
C ILE A 24 2.28 3.85 5.40
N ALA A 25 3.25 3.00 5.73
CA ALA A 25 3.26 1.62 5.27
C ALA A 25 2.04 0.85 5.77
N ASP A 26 1.68 1.02 7.03
CA ASP A 26 0.51 0.36 7.61
C ASP A 26 -0.78 0.85 6.97
N ASP A 27 -0.93 2.15 6.77
CA ASP A 27 -2.13 2.73 6.14
C ASP A 27 -2.27 2.26 4.69
N VAL A 28 -1.17 2.27 3.91
CA VAL A 28 -1.19 1.81 2.53
C VAL A 28 -1.54 0.33 2.47
N SER A 29 -0.97 -0.49 3.35
CA SER A 29 -1.27 -1.92 3.42
C SER A 29 -2.75 -2.15 3.70
N ASN A 30 -3.31 -1.45 4.68
CA ASN A 30 -4.73 -1.57 5.02
C ASN A 30 -5.62 -1.08 3.89
N ASP A 31 -5.26 0.02 3.24
CA ASP A 31 -6.03 0.56 2.11
C ASP A 31 -6.01 -0.40 0.92
N LEU A 32 -4.87 -1.06 0.65
CA LEU A 32 -4.79 -2.07 -0.39
C LEU A 32 -5.68 -3.27 -0.08
N LYS A 33 -5.69 -3.71 1.18
CA LYS A 33 -6.60 -4.78 1.61
C LYS A 33 -8.05 -4.38 1.40
N ASN A 34 -8.41 -3.16 1.78
CA ASN A 34 -9.78 -2.68 1.66
C ASN A 34 -10.19 -2.48 0.20
N ALA A 35 -9.26 -2.12 -0.67
CA ALA A 35 -9.52 -1.93 -2.09
C ALA A 35 -9.59 -3.24 -2.87
N THR A 36 -9.14 -4.36 -2.29
CA THR A 36 -9.11 -5.66 -2.96
C THR A 36 -10.50 -6.27 -2.98
N PRO A 37 -11.00 -6.74 -4.16
CA PRO A 37 -12.29 -7.43 -4.22
C PRO A 37 -12.34 -8.63 -3.28
N VAL A 38 -13.52 -8.86 -2.66
CA VAL A 38 -13.66 -9.83 -1.57
C VAL A 38 -14.42 -11.09 -1.97
N ASP A 39 -14.53 -11.41 -3.26
CA ASP A 39 -15.30 -12.56 -3.72
C ASP A 39 -14.94 -13.85 -3.01
N THR A 40 -13.65 -14.09 -2.76
CA THR A 40 -13.19 -15.26 -2.02
C THR A 40 -12.41 -14.90 -0.75
N GLY A 41 -12.06 -13.63 -0.59
CA GLY A 41 -11.19 -13.18 0.50
C GLY A 41 -9.73 -13.59 0.37
N TYR A 42 -9.40 -14.46 -0.59
CA TYR A 42 -8.06 -14.99 -0.73
C TYR A 42 -7.06 -13.90 -1.14
N ALA A 43 -7.35 -13.15 -2.20
CA ALA A 43 -6.45 -12.08 -2.64
C ALA A 43 -6.25 -11.04 -1.55
N LYS A 44 -7.31 -10.70 -0.82
CA LYS A 44 -7.23 -9.75 0.29
C LYS A 44 -6.28 -10.24 1.38
N SER A 45 -6.26 -11.54 1.64
CA SER A 45 -5.42 -12.15 2.68
C SER A 45 -3.94 -12.27 2.27
N ARG A 46 -3.60 -12.06 0.99
CA ARG A 46 -2.25 -12.27 0.49
C ARG A 46 -1.38 -11.01 0.47
N TRP A 47 -1.88 -9.89 0.94
CA TRP A 47 -1.05 -8.70 1.10
C TRP A 47 -0.08 -8.89 2.26
N LYS A 48 1.22 -8.77 1.97
CA LYS A 48 2.29 -8.93 2.96
C LYS A 48 3.23 -7.74 2.91
N GLN A 49 3.69 -7.35 4.07
CA GLN A 49 4.54 -6.20 4.27
C GLN A 49 5.93 -6.64 4.71
N ASN A 50 6.98 -6.10 4.06
CA ASN A 50 8.37 -6.31 4.47
C ASN A 50 9.00 -4.94 4.74
N LYS A 51 9.27 -4.65 6.00
CA LYS A 51 9.85 -3.36 6.41
C LYS A 51 11.36 -3.41 6.38
N GLY A 52 11.98 -2.51 5.61
CA GLY A 52 13.42 -2.31 5.61
C GLY A 52 13.79 -1.01 6.29
N VAL A 53 15.06 -0.61 6.19
CA VAL A 53 15.56 0.60 6.85
C VAL A 53 14.98 1.86 6.20
N ASN A 54 15.08 1.98 4.89
CA ASN A 54 14.59 3.15 4.14
C ASN A 54 13.49 2.79 3.16
N SER A 55 12.99 1.56 3.20
CA SER A 55 11.98 1.12 2.27
C SER A 55 11.09 0.07 2.90
N THR A 56 9.85 0.03 2.45
CA THR A 56 8.91 -1.03 2.78
C THR A 56 8.32 -1.54 1.48
N THR A 57 8.28 -2.86 1.31
CA THR A 57 7.61 -3.47 0.18
C THR A 57 6.31 -4.11 0.67
N ILE A 58 5.26 -3.98 -0.15
CA ILE A 58 3.97 -4.61 0.10
C ILE A 58 3.66 -5.46 -1.10
N ASN A 59 3.58 -6.77 -0.90
CA ASN A 59 3.47 -7.75 -1.97
C ASN A 59 2.15 -8.50 -1.92
N ASN A 60 1.65 -8.89 -3.09
CA ASN A 60 0.54 -9.81 -3.19
C ASN A 60 0.86 -10.88 -4.22
N ASP A 61 0.83 -12.13 -3.81
CA ASP A 61 1.19 -13.28 -4.65
C ASP A 61 -0.02 -14.11 -5.10
N ALA A 62 -1.23 -13.59 -4.94
CA ALA A 62 -2.42 -14.29 -5.44
C ALA A 62 -2.30 -14.50 -6.96
N PRO A 63 -2.60 -15.69 -7.48
CA PRO A 63 -2.39 -15.98 -8.90
C PRO A 63 -3.09 -15.02 -9.86
N TYR A 64 -4.24 -14.49 -9.48
CA TYR A 64 -5.05 -13.61 -10.33
C TYR A 64 -4.93 -12.12 -9.95
N ILE A 65 -3.95 -11.75 -9.11
CA ILE A 65 -3.88 -10.38 -8.60
C ILE A 65 -3.62 -9.36 -9.73
N ASN A 66 -2.85 -9.73 -10.75
CA ASN A 66 -2.59 -8.85 -11.88
C ASN A 66 -3.87 -8.54 -12.66
N GLU A 67 -4.76 -9.51 -12.78
CA GLU A 67 -6.05 -9.30 -13.45
C GLU A 67 -6.94 -8.35 -12.67
N LEU A 68 -6.95 -8.46 -11.34
CA LEU A 68 -7.71 -7.54 -10.49
C LEU A 68 -7.18 -6.11 -10.64
N GLU A 69 -5.87 -5.95 -10.70
CA GLU A 69 -5.27 -4.63 -10.85
C GLU A 69 -5.58 -3.99 -12.21
N LYS A 70 -5.82 -4.80 -13.24
CA LYS A 70 -6.25 -4.32 -14.56
C LYS A 70 -7.71 -3.88 -14.60
N GLY A 71 -8.43 -3.96 -13.49
CA GLY A 71 -9.84 -3.55 -13.44
C GLY A 71 -10.83 -4.62 -13.90
N ARG A 72 -10.43 -5.89 -13.82
CA ARG A 72 -11.29 -7.00 -14.24
C ARG A 72 -12.44 -7.26 -13.29
N SER A 73 -12.40 -6.71 -12.07
CA SER A 73 -13.48 -6.85 -11.11
C SER A 73 -14.35 -5.61 -11.10
N LYS A 74 -15.66 -5.79 -10.99
CA LYS A 74 -16.60 -4.67 -10.83
C LYS A 74 -16.42 -3.96 -9.50
N GLN A 75 -15.83 -4.62 -8.50
CA GLN A 75 -15.54 -4.03 -7.19
C GLN A 75 -14.32 -3.12 -7.23
N ALA A 76 -13.42 -3.30 -8.22
CA ALA A 76 -12.23 -2.48 -8.36
C ALA A 76 -11.99 -2.17 -9.85
N PRO A 77 -12.87 -1.40 -10.50
CA PRO A 77 -12.77 -1.16 -11.94
C PRO A 77 -11.53 -0.39 -12.35
N ASN A 78 -10.91 0.35 -11.43
CA ASN A 78 -9.66 1.09 -11.66
C ASN A 78 -8.46 0.42 -11.01
N GLY A 79 -8.61 -0.85 -10.58
CA GLY A 79 -7.58 -1.55 -9.86
C GLY A 79 -7.53 -1.16 -8.39
N MET A 80 -6.45 -1.55 -7.72
CA MET A 80 -6.28 -1.32 -6.28
C MET A 80 -5.24 -0.24 -5.97
N ILE A 81 -4.16 -0.20 -6.75
CA ILE A 81 -3.00 0.64 -6.44
C ILE A 81 -3.29 2.12 -6.69
N LYS A 82 -3.89 2.47 -7.81
CA LYS A 82 -4.13 3.87 -8.17
C LYS A 82 -4.97 4.61 -7.12
N PRO A 83 -6.13 4.10 -6.67
CA PRO A 83 -6.90 4.79 -5.62
C PRO A 83 -6.13 4.95 -4.32
N VAL A 84 -5.34 3.94 -3.95
CA VAL A 84 -4.56 3.96 -2.71
C VAL A 84 -3.45 5.00 -2.80
N VAL A 85 -2.74 5.08 -3.93
CA VAL A 85 -1.68 6.07 -4.14
C VAL A 85 -2.26 7.49 -4.11
N GLU A 86 -3.41 7.71 -4.73
CA GLU A 86 -4.06 9.02 -4.71
C GLU A 86 -4.44 9.45 -3.30
N LYS A 87 -4.96 8.52 -2.50
CA LYS A 87 -5.28 8.78 -1.09
C LYS A 87 -4.02 9.11 -0.30
N LEU A 88 -2.94 8.38 -0.53
CA LEU A 88 -1.67 8.64 0.15
C LEU A 88 -1.17 10.05 -0.17
N LYS A 89 -1.23 10.46 -1.44
CA LYS A 89 -0.81 11.81 -1.83
C LYS A 89 -1.61 12.88 -1.12
N ARG A 90 -2.94 12.71 -1.01
CA ARG A 90 -3.78 13.65 -0.29
C ARG A 90 -3.39 13.74 1.19
N ASN A 91 -3.15 12.58 1.82
CA ASN A 91 -2.77 12.53 3.24
C ASN A 91 -1.40 13.19 3.48
N LEU A 92 -0.45 12.99 2.56
CA LEU A 92 0.86 13.64 2.65
C LEU A 92 0.74 15.15 2.53
N ASN A 93 -0.09 15.64 1.61
CA ASN A 93 -0.31 17.08 1.42
C ASN A 93 -0.96 17.73 2.63
N LYS A 94 -1.74 16.97 3.39
CA LYS A 94 -2.36 17.45 4.64
C LYS A 94 -1.43 17.39 5.84
N GLY A 95 -0.22 16.85 5.69
CA GLY A 95 0.73 16.71 6.78
C GLY A 95 0.35 15.64 7.80
N LYS A 96 -0.39 14.62 7.38
CA LYS A 96 -0.91 13.59 8.30
C LYS A 96 0.19 12.81 9.01
N TYR A 97 1.31 12.54 8.32
CA TYR A 97 2.33 11.62 8.81
C TYR A 97 3.53 12.30 9.45
N PHE A 98 3.87 13.48 8.98
CA PHE A 98 5.07 14.21 9.42
C PHE A 98 4.64 15.58 9.93
N LYS A 99 4.46 15.67 11.24
CA LYS A 99 4.07 16.93 11.89
C LYS A 99 5.25 17.52 12.65
#